data_ba38f1c43ec576bf10afda831ee78d7f
#
_entry.id   ba38f1c43ec576bf10afda831ee78d7f
#
_cell.length_a   1.000
_cell.length_b   1.000
_cell.length_c   1.000
_cell.angle_alpha   90.00
_cell.angle_beta   90.00
_cell.angle_gamma   90.00
#
_symmetry.space_group_name_H-M   'P 1'
#
loop_
_entity.id
_entity.type
_entity.pdbx_description
1 polymer ?
#
loop_
_entity_poly.entity_id
_entity_poly.type
_entity_poly.pdbx_seq_one_letter_code
_entity_poly.pdbx_strand_id
1 'polypeptide(L)'
;MKDFSYCIWLSPHPEHPWYNNTNGFIPHISLKTNLNYEAAIEMFDNINLNVKPYKHNYINPVPINIKLEDLIISKEEDFHALYYTVKLINPKSKPSWWPSNAHMSFFYKYDNAITNIEKQNCVSNILTYSGILSKIHLVKCKDHFKTWEIIKTK
;
A
#
# COMPACT_ATOMS: atom_id res chain seq x y z
N MET A 1 -18.92 4.67 20.73
CA MET A 1 -17.98 5.43 19.87
C MET A 1 -17.52 4.52 18.73
N LYS A 2 -17.58 5.00 17.50
CA LYS A 2 -17.12 4.20 16.36
C LYS A 2 -15.60 4.13 16.33
N ASP A 3 -15.09 2.95 16.01
CA ASP A 3 -13.68 2.73 15.82
C ASP A 3 -13.32 3.04 14.36
N PHE A 4 -12.43 3.99 14.16
CA PHE A 4 -11.96 4.43 12.84
C PHE A 4 -10.58 3.87 12.50
N SER A 5 -10.30 2.67 12.94
CA SER A 5 -8.97 2.03 12.81
C SER A 5 -8.81 1.24 11.52
N TYR A 6 -9.75 1.27 10.60
CA TYR A 6 -9.72 0.41 9.41
C TYR A 6 -9.17 1.13 8.19
N CYS A 7 -8.45 0.37 7.37
CA CYS A 7 -7.81 0.84 6.16
C CYS A 7 -8.06 -0.13 5.02
N ILE A 8 -7.93 0.38 3.79
CA ILE A 8 -7.92 -0.45 2.58
C ILE A 8 -6.54 -0.33 1.96
N TRP A 9 -5.89 -1.46 1.72
CA TRP A 9 -4.55 -1.52 1.14
C TRP A 9 -4.57 -2.22 -0.22
N LEU A 10 -3.66 -1.80 -1.10
CA LEU A 10 -3.28 -2.56 -2.29
C LEU A 10 -1.88 -3.08 -2.11
N SER A 11 -1.66 -4.34 -2.45
CA SER A 11 -0.35 -4.99 -2.33
C SER A 11 -0.01 -5.77 -3.59
N PRO A 12 1.30 -5.98 -3.84
CA PRO A 12 1.72 -6.90 -4.88
C PRO A 12 1.51 -8.35 -4.44
N HIS A 13 1.71 -9.28 -5.37
CA HIS A 13 1.68 -10.70 -5.05
C HIS A 13 2.70 -11.03 -3.95
N PRO A 14 2.40 -11.98 -3.03
CA PRO A 14 3.31 -12.31 -1.93
C PRO A 14 4.71 -12.76 -2.33
N GLU A 15 4.90 -13.21 -3.57
CA GLU A 15 6.23 -13.58 -4.08
C GLU A 15 7.06 -12.39 -4.55
N HIS A 16 6.50 -11.20 -4.60
CA HIS A 16 7.25 -10.01 -5.04
C HIS A 16 8.37 -9.69 -4.04
N PRO A 17 9.57 -9.33 -4.55
CA PRO A 17 10.72 -9.06 -3.68
C PRO A 17 10.51 -8.00 -2.61
N TRP A 18 9.57 -7.07 -2.80
CA TRP A 18 9.30 -6.03 -1.81
C TRP A 18 8.89 -6.59 -0.45
N TYR A 19 8.32 -7.80 -0.41
CA TYR A 19 7.96 -8.43 0.87
C TYR A 19 9.18 -8.67 1.77
N ASN A 20 10.37 -8.73 1.19
CA ASN A 20 11.62 -8.89 1.92
C ASN A 20 12.31 -7.55 2.22
N ASN A 21 11.75 -6.45 1.77
CA ASN A 21 12.37 -5.13 1.88
C ASN A 21 11.75 -4.24 2.96
N THR A 22 10.64 -4.66 3.56
CA THR A 22 10.02 -3.95 4.68
C THR A 22 10.59 -4.46 6.00
N ASN A 23 10.43 -3.67 7.06
CA ASN A 23 10.88 -4.12 8.38
C ASN A 23 9.77 -4.85 9.17
N GLY A 24 9.01 -5.73 8.48
CA GLY A 24 8.11 -6.66 9.13
C GLY A 24 6.62 -6.44 8.88
N PHE A 25 6.27 -5.82 7.76
CA PHE A 25 4.87 -5.62 7.36
C PHE A 25 4.71 -5.86 5.86
N ILE A 26 3.46 -6.02 5.42
CA ILE A 26 3.15 -6.22 4.00
C ILE A 26 3.39 -4.91 3.24
N PRO A 27 4.17 -4.92 2.15
CA PRO A 27 4.33 -3.72 1.31
C PRO A 27 2.98 -3.36 0.68
N HIS A 28 2.58 -2.10 0.80
CA HIS A 28 1.24 -1.70 0.37
C HIS A 28 1.14 -0.22 0.07
N ILE A 29 0.12 0.10 -0.70
CA ILE A 29 -0.37 1.47 -0.87
C ILE A 29 -1.69 1.56 -0.12
N SER A 30 -1.83 2.56 0.74
CA SER A 30 -3.09 2.81 1.43
C SER A 30 -4.03 3.58 0.51
N LEU A 31 -5.17 2.98 0.17
CA LEU A 31 -6.20 3.65 -0.62
C LEU A 31 -7.01 4.59 0.25
N LYS A 32 -7.33 4.17 1.44
CA LYS A 32 -8.11 4.94 2.40
C LYS A 32 -7.74 4.50 3.80
N THR A 33 -7.66 5.45 4.70
CA THR A 33 -7.37 5.23 6.12
C THR A 33 -8.45 5.85 6.99
N ASN A 34 -8.41 5.56 8.27
CA ASN A 34 -9.33 6.15 9.26
C ASN A 34 -10.80 5.89 8.94
N LEU A 35 -11.10 4.65 8.53
CA LEU A 35 -12.47 4.21 8.27
C LEU A 35 -13.02 3.46 9.47
N ASN A 36 -14.35 3.58 9.71
CA ASN A 36 -15.02 2.65 10.58
C ASN A 36 -15.22 1.32 9.84
N TYR A 37 -15.59 0.26 10.57
CA TYR A 37 -15.70 -1.07 10.01
C TYR A 37 -16.70 -1.14 8.85
N GLU A 38 -17.88 -0.52 9.02
CA GLU A 38 -18.94 -0.57 8.02
C GLU A 38 -18.51 0.12 6.71
N ALA A 39 -17.91 1.30 6.81
CA ALA A 39 -17.40 2.01 5.64
C ALA A 39 -16.27 1.25 4.95
N ALA A 40 -15.39 0.62 5.74
CA ALA A 40 -14.28 -0.16 5.20
C ALA A 40 -14.78 -1.42 4.47
N ILE A 41 -15.74 -2.14 5.02
CA ILE A 41 -16.35 -3.30 4.38
C ILE A 41 -17.02 -2.89 3.07
N GLU A 42 -17.79 -1.82 3.08
CA GLU A 42 -18.45 -1.34 1.88
C GLU A 42 -17.44 -1.01 0.78
N MET A 43 -16.38 -0.29 1.12
CA MET A 43 -15.34 0.04 0.16
C MET A 43 -14.63 -1.20 -0.35
N PHE A 44 -14.28 -2.13 0.56
CA PHE A 44 -13.62 -3.38 0.17
C PHE A 44 -14.48 -4.19 -0.80
N ASP A 45 -15.78 -4.31 -0.53
CA ASP A 45 -16.68 -5.09 -1.37
C ASP A 45 -16.89 -4.45 -2.75
N ASN A 46 -16.80 -3.13 -2.85
CA ASN A 46 -17.08 -2.40 -4.09
C ASN A 46 -15.84 -2.15 -4.95
N ILE A 47 -14.63 -2.26 -4.42
CA ILE A 47 -13.41 -2.10 -5.19
C ILE A 47 -13.06 -3.43 -5.85
N ASN A 48 -12.87 -3.38 -7.17
CA ASN A 48 -12.35 -4.50 -7.94
C ASN A 48 -11.06 -4.08 -8.63
N LEU A 49 -9.99 -4.81 -8.36
CA LEU A 49 -8.71 -4.60 -9.01
C LEU A 49 -8.76 -5.13 -10.42
N ASN A 50 -8.21 -4.34 -11.33
CA ASN A 50 -7.86 -4.85 -12.63
C ASN A 50 -9.03 -5.40 -13.42
N VAL A 51 -10.25 -4.88 -13.17
CA VAL A 51 -11.44 -5.32 -13.85
C VAL A 51 -11.93 -4.21 -14.74
N LYS A 52 -11.97 -4.50 -16.03
CA LYS A 52 -12.42 -3.56 -17.04
C LYS A 52 -13.50 -4.22 -17.90
N PRO A 53 -14.69 -3.62 -18.00
CA PRO A 53 -15.71 -4.17 -18.91
C PRO A 53 -15.24 -4.07 -20.36
N TYR A 54 -15.54 -5.12 -21.12
CA TYR A 54 -15.21 -5.22 -22.53
C TYR A 54 -16.47 -5.14 -23.37
N LYS A 55 -16.32 -4.76 -24.62
CA LYS A 55 -17.46 -4.59 -25.53
C LYS A 55 -18.27 -5.86 -25.79
N HIS A 56 -17.79 -7.02 -25.39
CA HIS A 56 -18.50 -8.32 -25.50
C HIS A 56 -18.94 -8.80 -24.11
N ASN A 57 -19.12 -7.91 -23.17
CA ASN A 57 -19.48 -8.23 -21.78
C ASN A 57 -18.46 -9.10 -21.04
N TYR A 58 -17.24 -9.19 -21.56
CA TYR A 58 -16.14 -9.78 -20.82
C TYR A 58 -15.61 -8.80 -19.78
N ILE A 59 -15.19 -9.35 -18.66
CA ILE A 59 -14.46 -8.62 -17.67
C ILE A 59 -13.03 -9.16 -17.66
N ASN A 60 -12.11 -8.39 -18.21
CA ASN A 60 -10.71 -8.77 -18.25
C ASN A 60 -9.94 -8.09 -17.12
N PRO A 61 -9.07 -8.83 -16.43
CA PRO A 61 -8.17 -8.19 -15.47
C PRO A 61 -7.20 -7.24 -16.19
N VAL A 62 -7.11 -6.04 -15.68
CA VAL A 62 -6.16 -5.03 -16.16
C VAL A 62 -5.16 -4.79 -15.04
N PRO A 63 -3.94 -5.29 -15.14
CA PRO A 63 -2.98 -5.16 -14.07
C PRO A 63 -2.65 -3.70 -13.78
N ILE A 64 -2.54 -3.36 -12.49
CA ILE A 64 -2.12 -2.04 -12.06
C ILE A 64 -0.60 -2.08 -11.91
N ASN A 65 0.09 -1.59 -12.93
CA ASN A 65 1.54 -1.52 -12.93
C ASN A 65 1.99 -0.21 -12.32
N ILE A 66 2.88 -0.32 -11.35
CA ILE A 66 3.40 0.84 -10.64
C ILE A 66 4.92 0.85 -10.65
N LYS A 67 5.47 2.02 -10.40
CA LYS A 67 6.89 2.17 -10.10
C LYS A 67 7.09 3.08 -8.90
N LEU A 68 8.15 2.79 -8.17
CA LEU A 68 8.62 3.65 -7.09
C LEU A 68 9.40 4.81 -7.71
N GLU A 69 9.18 6.03 -7.23
CA GLU A 69 9.86 7.21 -7.77
C GLU A 69 10.78 7.87 -6.74
N ASP A 70 10.23 8.70 -5.89
CA ASP A 70 11.02 9.55 -5.00
C ASP A 70 11.09 8.95 -3.60
N LEU A 71 12.30 8.87 -3.07
CA LEU A 71 12.53 8.45 -1.69
C LEU A 71 12.26 9.62 -0.76
N ILE A 72 11.43 9.38 0.24
CA ILE A 72 11.08 10.37 1.25
C ILE A 72 11.25 9.75 2.63
N ILE A 73 11.87 10.50 3.53
CA ILE A 73 11.90 10.15 4.94
C ILE A 73 11.08 11.21 5.67
N SER A 74 9.96 10.77 6.25
CA SER A 74 9.04 11.66 6.95
C SER A 74 9.12 11.47 8.44
N LYS A 75 8.82 12.53 9.17
CA LYS A 75 8.62 12.50 10.61
C LYS A 75 7.15 12.79 10.88
N GLU A 76 6.46 11.80 11.41
CA GLU A 76 5.08 11.94 11.85
C GLU A 76 5.05 12.18 13.37
N GLU A 77 3.86 12.34 13.93
CA GLU A 77 3.71 12.60 15.35
C GLU A 77 4.30 11.47 16.20
N ASP A 78 4.00 10.23 15.86
CA ASP A 78 4.35 9.06 16.65
C ASP A 78 5.42 8.16 16.03
N PHE A 79 5.87 8.47 14.82
CA PHE A 79 6.81 7.60 14.13
C PHE A 79 7.56 8.32 13.00
N HIS A 80 8.60 7.67 12.52
CA HIS A 80 9.32 8.05 11.32
C HIS A 80 9.09 6.99 10.25
N ALA A 81 8.96 7.39 9.01
CA ALA A 81 8.75 6.47 7.91
C ALA A 81 9.68 6.76 6.75
N LEU A 82 10.18 5.69 6.14
CA LEU A 82 10.88 5.76 4.88
C LEU A 82 9.94 5.20 3.83
N TYR A 83 9.59 5.99 2.83
CA TYR A 83 8.70 5.55 1.77
C TYR A 83 9.12 6.10 0.42
N TYR A 84 8.60 5.47 -0.62
CA TYR A 84 8.71 5.97 -1.99
C TYR A 84 7.36 6.45 -2.46
N THR A 85 7.35 7.55 -3.20
CA THR A 85 6.15 7.93 -3.95
C THR A 85 5.95 6.90 -5.05
N VAL A 86 4.68 6.65 -5.39
CA VAL A 86 4.30 5.61 -6.34
C VAL A 86 3.57 6.23 -7.51
N LYS A 87 3.95 5.81 -8.70
CA LYS A 87 3.36 6.28 -9.95
C LYS A 87 2.81 5.13 -10.75
N LEU A 88 1.66 5.34 -11.38
CA LEU A 88 1.14 4.41 -12.38
C LEU A 88 2.00 4.47 -13.63
N ILE A 89 2.40 3.30 -14.13
CA ILE A 89 3.17 3.22 -15.38
C ILE A 89 2.30 3.62 -16.56
N ASN A 90 1.01 3.25 -16.52
CA ASN A 90 0.04 3.67 -17.52
C ASN A 90 -1.02 4.60 -16.91
N PRO A 91 -0.85 5.93 -16.97
CA PRO A 91 -1.81 6.86 -16.39
C PRO A 91 -3.21 6.78 -17.00
N LYS A 92 -3.34 6.26 -18.22
CA LYS A 92 -4.64 6.12 -18.89
C LYS A 92 -5.51 5.04 -18.24
N SER A 93 -4.92 4.12 -17.51
CA SER A 93 -5.65 3.09 -16.78
C SER A 93 -5.91 3.45 -15.32
N LYS A 94 -5.76 4.72 -14.95
CA LYS A 94 -5.94 5.20 -13.58
C LYS A 94 -7.36 4.95 -13.09
N PRO A 95 -7.55 4.13 -12.05
CA PRO A 95 -8.87 3.95 -11.45
C PRO A 95 -9.35 5.24 -10.77
N SER A 96 -10.67 5.40 -10.69
CA SER A 96 -11.25 6.58 -10.03
C SER A 96 -10.91 6.69 -8.54
N TRP A 97 -10.64 5.55 -7.90
CA TRP A 97 -10.32 5.47 -6.47
C TRP A 97 -8.80 5.56 -6.19
N TRP A 98 -7.98 5.77 -7.21
CA TRP A 98 -6.53 5.88 -7.02
C TRP A 98 -6.19 7.10 -6.16
N PRO A 99 -5.37 6.94 -5.10
CA PRO A 99 -5.07 8.06 -4.21
C PRO A 99 -4.20 9.12 -4.90
N SER A 100 -4.40 10.38 -4.53
CA SER A 100 -3.67 11.50 -5.13
C SER A 100 -2.19 11.54 -4.74
N ASN A 101 -1.86 10.99 -3.59
CA ASN A 101 -0.49 10.96 -3.04
C ASN A 101 -0.07 9.54 -2.71
N ALA A 102 -0.22 8.64 -3.69
CA ALA A 102 0.13 7.25 -3.50
C ALA A 102 1.60 7.10 -3.09
N HIS A 103 1.83 6.29 -2.07
CA HIS A 103 3.18 5.99 -1.59
C HIS A 103 3.22 4.60 -0.97
N MET A 104 4.42 4.03 -0.92
CA MET A 104 4.66 2.72 -0.34
C MET A 104 5.80 2.82 0.66
N SER A 105 5.49 2.48 1.90
CA SER A 105 6.47 2.53 2.99
C SER A 105 7.24 1.22 3.06
N PHE A 106 8.53 1.34 3.38
CA PHE A 106 9.41 0.18 3.55
C PHE A 106 9.98 0.08 4.96
N PHE A 107 9.95 1.16 5.73
CA PHE A 107 10.54 1.17 7.06
C PHE A 107 9.76 2.11 7.97
N TYR A 108 9.39 1.62 9.15
CA TYR A 108 8.80 2.42 10.22
C TYR A 108 9.69 2.35 11.44
N LYS A 109 9.91 3.48 12.09
CA LYS A 109 10.67 3.57 13.32
C LYS A 109 9.94 4.47 14.32
N TYR A 110 9.68 3.96 15.51
CA TYR A 110 8.79 4.63 16.46
C TYR A 110 9.53 5.40 17.56
N ASP A 111 10.75 5.02 17.87
CA ASP A 111 11.47 5.60 19.03
C ASP A 111 12.38 6.75 18.67
N ASN A 112 13.06 6.66 17.52
CA ASN A 112 14.09 7.61 17.11
C ASN A 112 13.99 7.88 15.62
N ALA A 113 14.76 8.86 15.16
CA ALA A 113 14.87 9.13 13.73
C ALA A 113 15.57 7.98 12.99
N ILE A 114 15.21 7.80 11.72
CA ILE A 114 15.86 6.81 10.85
C ILE A 114 17.28 7.27 10.59
N THR A 115 18.25 6.42 10.89
CA THR A 115 19.67 6.74 10.70
C THR A 115 20.07 6.58 9.23
N ASN A 116 21.21 7.18 8.84
CA ASN A 116 21.75 7.03 7.50
C ASN A 116 22.07 5.58 7.16
N ILE A 117 22.53 4.80 8.14
CA ILE A 117 22.83 3.38 7.95
C ILE A 117 21.54 2.60 7.68
N GLU A 118 20.51 2.84 8.45
CA GLU A 118 19.20 2.22 8.25
C GLU A 118 18.63 2.56 6.87
N LYS A 119 18.71 3.83 6.48
CA LYS A 119 18.28 4.29 5.15
C LYS A 119 19.03 3.57 4.05
N GLN A 120 20.37 3.52 4.12
CA GLN A 120 21.19 2.87 3.12
C GLN A 120 20.92 1.38 3.02
N ASN A 121 20.77 0.69 4.15
CA ASN A 121 20.45 -0.73 4.16
C ASN A 121 19.08 -1.00 3.52
N CYS A 122 18.09 -0.19 3.84
CA CYS A 122 16.77 -0.33 3.24
C CYS A 122 16.81 -0.13 1.72
N VAL A 123 17.43 0.96 1.29
CA VAL A 123 17.49 1.32 -0.14
C VAL A 123 18.29 0.31 -0.93
N SER A 124 19.43 -0.14 -0.41
CA SER A 124 20.31 -1.07 -1.14
C SER A 124 19.69 -2.47 -1.29
N ASN A 125 18.75 -2.84 -0.45
CA ASN A 125 18.08 -4.13 -0.54
C ASN A 125 16.92 -4.14 -1.55
N ILE A 126 16.47 -2.96 -2.00
CA ILE A 126 15.42 -2.88 -3.00
C ILE A 126 16.03 -3.10 -4.38
N LEU A 127 15.77 -4.28 -4.95
CA LEU A 127 16.35 -4.69 -6.22
C LEU A 127 15.51 -4.33 -7.44
N THR A 128 14.24 -4.02 -7.23
CA THR A 128 13.32 -3.62 -8.29
C THR A 128 12.50 -2.43 -7.85
N TYR A 129 12.22 -1.53 -8.76
CA TYR A 129 11.42 -0.33 -8.51
C TYR A 129 10.06 -0.36 -9.20
N SER A 130 9.70 -1.49 -9.80
CA SER A 130 8.41 -1.67 -10.44
C SER A 130 7.72 -2.93 -9.95
N GLY A 131 6.40 -2.94 -10.02
CA GLY A 131 5.62 -4.09 -9.60
C GLY A 131 4.17 -3.97 -10.04
N ILE A 132 3.43 -5.04 -9.83
CA ILE A 132 2.02 -5.14 -10.16
C ILE A 132 1.24 -5.29 -8.86
N LEU A 133 0.26 -4.42 -8.64
CA LEU A 133 -0.65 -4.54 -7.51
C LEU A 133 -1.76 -5.52 -7.87
N SER A 134 -1.92 -6.55 -7.07
CA SER A 134 -2.83 -7.65 -7.37
C SER A 134 -3.72 -8.07 -6.20
N LYS A 135 -3.49 -7.51 -5.02
CA LYS A 135 -4.24 -7.88 -3.81
C LYS A 135 -4.87 -6.67 -3.17
N ILE A 136 -6.08 -6.83 -2.67
CA ILE A 136 -6.75 -5.82 -1.84
C ILE A 136 -6.91 -6.40 -0.45
N HIS A 137 -6.57 -5.60 0.56
CA HIS A 137 -6.74 -6.00 1.97
C HIS A 137 -7.64 -5.03 2.70
N LEU A 138 -8.54 -5.56 3.51
CA LEU A 138 -9.19 -4.83 4.57
C LEU A 138 -8.38 -5.07 5.83
N VAL A 139 -7.90 -4.01 6.44
CA VAL A 139 -6.93 -4.10 7.54
C VAL A 139 -7.41 -3.28 8.73
N LYS A 140 -7.24 -3.84 9.91
CA LYS A 140 -7.33 -3.07 11.14
C LYS A 140 -5.93 -2.56 11.44
N CYS A 141 -5.71 -1.26 11.29
CA CYS A 141 -4.39 -0.66 11.42
C CYS A 141 -4.45 0.57 12.34
N LYS A 142 -4.04 0.37 13.57
CA LYS A 142 -3.95 1.41 14.57
C LYS A 142 -2.62 1.23 15.29
N ASP A 143 -1.95 2.34 15.58
CA ASP A 143 -0.70 2.33 16.33
C ASP A 143 0.44 1.58 15.60
N HIS A 144 1.26 0.82 16.33
CA HIS A 144 2.45 0.17 15.81
C HIS A 144 2.11 -0.90 14.75
N PHE A 145 2.91 -0.98 13.67
CA PHE A 145 2.66 -1.92 12.57
C PHE A 145 2.59 -3.40 13.02
N LYS A 146 3.21 -3.75 14.14
CA LYS A 146 3.15 -5.11 14.67
C LYS A 146 1.74 -5.49 15.16
N THR A 147 0.88 -4.51 15.37
CA THR A 147 -0.50 -4.74 15.81
C THR A 147 -1.50 -4.74 14.65
N TRP A 148 -1.03 -4.48 13.43
CA TRP A 148 -1.90 -4.46 12.27
C TRP A 148 -2.44 -5.85 11.96
N GLU A 149 -3.73 -5.93 11.64
CA GLU A 149 -4.42 -7.19 11.43
C GLU A 149 -5.18 -7.16 10.10
N ILE A 150 -4.87 -8.13 9.24
CA ILE A 150 -5.61 -8.28 7.98
C ILE A 150 -6.89 -9.04 8.26
N ILE A 151 -8.03 -8.40 7.96
CA ILE A 151 -9.37 -8.94 8.21
C ILE A 151 -9.84 -9.75 7.00
N LYS A 152 -9.65 -9.20 5.80
CA LYS A 152 -10.05 -9.82 4.55
C LYS A 152 -9.05 -9.50 3.45
N THR A 153 -8.94 -10.42 2.49
CA THR A 153 -8.11 -10.23 1.29
C THR A 153 -8.86 -10.75 0.07
N LYS A 154 -8.71 -10.06 -1.03
CA LYS A 154 -9.18 -10.56 -2.33
C LYS A 154 -8.26 -10.19 -3.47
#